data_26546f558af984a7bacb2d1d9374042a
#
_entry.id   26546f558af984a7bacb2d1d9374042a
#
_cell.length_a   1.000
_cell.length_b   1.000
_cell.length_c   1.000
_cell.angle_alpha   90.00
_cell.angle_beta   90.00
_cell.angle_gamma   90.00
#
_symmetry.space_group_name_H-M   'P 1'
#
loop_
_entity.id
_entity.type
_entity.pdbx_description
1 polymer ?
#
loop_
_entity_poly.entity_id
_entity_poly.type
_entity_poly.pdbx_seq_one_letter_code
_entity_poly.pdbx_strand_id
1 'polypeptide(L)'
;MNIKQISSDYFNFITENTKFVRSTSNSLEVVTPFVDAFGDGISFVIIHSNNYYTITDRGFTIWNLKNYGIDLLNKKSNRYRILDSYLRYSGFSITNEDIFKNVDGNQLPQAIHDMTQLLINLYDFILVSKKRVHNFFLDDVKNYFAENRDKYRYFQDFSVEGKSKLNHRMDFVFLNDSGTKLVKVHNELNTQQVNSTLVSWLDTIDKRKIDYDGNESLSLILSSDGFKRISSQHTTALQEYGIQVLDFENKDKLIKSFSSK
;
A
#
# COMPACT_ATOMS: atom_id res chain seq x y z
N MET A 1 33.96 28.70 -8.14
CA MET A 1 33.17 27.57 -8.65
C MET A 1 33.05 27.68 -10.16
N ASN A 2 33.47 26.65 -10.91
CA ASN A 2 33.39 26.67 -12.39
C ASN A 2 32.10 26.02 -12.85
N ILE A 3 31.04 26.83 -13.07
CA ILE A 3 29.68 26.35 -13.45
C ILE A 3 29.72 25.59 -14.77
N LYS A 4 30.47 26.03 -15.77
CA LYS A 4 30.56 25.37 -17.07
C LYS A 4 31.15 23.96 -16.95
N GLN A 5 32.19 23.80 -16.13
CA GLN A 5 32.82 22.51 -15.92
C GLN A 5 31.85 21.55 -15.22
N ILE A 6 31.22 21.99 -14.13
CA ILE A 6 30.23 21.16 -13.39
C ILE A 6 29.06 20.72 -14.29
N SER A 7 28.55 21.65 -15.09
CA SER A 7 27.46 21.35 -16.05
C SER A 7 27.91 20.33 -17.10
N SER A 8 29.11 20.52 -17.68
CA SER A 8 29.66 19.58 -18.66
C SER A 8 29.85 18.18 -18.08
N ASP A 9 30.44 18.09 -16.88
CA ASP A 9 30.68 16.79 -16.21
C ASP A 9 29.36 16.06 -15.90
N TYR A 10 28.35 16.79 -15.46
CA TYR A 10 27.02 16.21 -15.20
C TYR A 10 26.37 15.68 -16.48
N PHE A 11 26.35 16.45 -17.56
CA PHE A 11 25.76 16.00 -18.82
C PHE A 11 26.54 14.82 -19.45
N ASN A 12 27.85 14.82 -19.32
CA ASN A 12 28.67 13.69 -19.75
C ASN A 12 28.33 12.44 -18.95
N PHE A 13 28.19 12.53 -17.61
CA PHE A 13 27.76 11.42 -16.78
C PHE A 13 26.41 10.86 -17.22
N ILE A 14 25.40 11.71 -17.44
CA ILE A 14 24.07 11.28 -17.91
C ILE A 14 24.16 10.56 -19.26
N THR A 15 24.93 11.13 -20.20
CA THR A 15 25.09 10.58 -21.54
C THR A 15 25.80 9.22 -21.54
N GLU A 16 26.84 9.05 -20.74
CA GLU A 16 27.61 7.83 -20.64
C GLU A 16 26.86 6.70 -19.93
N ASN A 17 25.98 7.05 -19.00
CA ASN A 17 25.22 6.10 -18.18
C ASN A 17 23.78 5.86 -18.64
N THR A 18 23.31 6.58 -19.66
CA THR A 18 22.01 6.29 -20.33
C THR A 18 22.29 5.47 -21.59
N LYS A 19 21.66 4.29 -21.70
CA LYS A 19 21.84 3.42 -22.85
C LYS A 19 20.54 3.26 -23.63
N PHE A 20 20.65 3.29 -24.95
CA PHE A 20 19.55 3.00 -25.88
C PHE A 20 19.91 1.70 -26.62
N VAL A 21 19.29 0.60 -26.21
CA VAL A 21 19.59 -0.74 -26.72
C VAL A 21 18.47 -1.20 -27.65
N ARG A 22 18.82 -1.49 -28.92
CA ARG A 22 17.82 -1.98 -29.88
C ARG A 22 17.32 -3.38 -29.46
N SER A 23 16.01 -3.52 -29.25
CA SER A 23 15.36 -4.79 -28.91
C SER A 23 14.80 -5.50 -30.15
N THR A 24 14.19 -4.74 -31.09
CA THR A 24 13.65 -5.25 -32.36
C THR A 24 13.86 -4.21 -33.48
N SER A 25 13.32 -4.46 -34.69
CA SER A 25 13.38 -3.51 -35.81
C SER A 25 12.69 -2.17 -35.49
N ASN A 26 11.67 -2.18 -34.64
CA ASN A 26 10.84 -1.02 -34.30
C ASN A 26 10.80 -0.70 -32.82
N SER A 27 11.62 -1.34 -31.97
CA SER A 27 11.66 -1.05 -30.54
C SER A 27 13.08 -1.00 -29.99
N LEU A 28 13.24 -0.17 -28.95
CA LEU A 28 14.49 -0.07 -28.20
C LEU A 28 14.18 0.00 -26.70
N GLU A 29 15.11 -0.47 -25.91
CA GLU A 29 15.11 -0.30 -24.46
C GLU A 29 15.94 0.92 -24.07
N VAL A 30 15.41 1.72 -23.16
CA VAL A 30 16.11 2.81 -22.49
C VAL A 30 16.52 2.32 -21.12
N VAL A 31 17.81 2.25 -20.86
CA VAL A 31 18.37 1.98 -19.52
C VAL A 31 18.86 3.29 -18.96
N THR A 32 18.29 3.73 -17.84
CA THR A 32 18.61 5.03 -17.23
C THR A 32 19.73 4.89 -16.20
N PRO A 33 20.39 5.99 -15.80
CA PRO A 33 21.37 5.98 -14.71
C PRO A 33 20.75 5.93 -13.32
N PHE A 34 19.42 5.77 -13.23
CA PHE A 34 18.70 5.72 -11.98
C PHE A 34 18.43 4.28 -11.57
N VAL A 35 18.34 4.07 -10.26
CA VAL A 35 18.03 2.78 -9.66
C VAL A 35 16.70 2.85 -8.90
N ASP A 36 16.05 1.72 -8.78
CA ASP A 36 14.86 1.58 -7.94
C ASP A 36 15.23 1.41 -6.45
N ALA A 37 14.25 1.16 -5.62
CA ALA A 37 14.41 0.98 -4.18
C ALA A 37 15.22 -0.29 -3.79
N PHE A 38 15.51 -1.19 -4.72
CA PHE A 38 16.30 -2.40 -4.51
C PHE A 38 17.74 -2.25 -5.04
N GLY A 39 18.04 -1.15 -5.73
CA GLY A 39 19.31 -0.93 -6.42
C GLY A 39 19.32 -1.49 -7.84
N ASP A 40 18.18 -1.96 -8.37
CA ASP A 40 18.05 -2.40 -9.75
C ASP A 40 17.89 -1.21 -10.70
N GLY A 41 18.49 -1.28 -11.88
CA GLY A 41 18.44 -0.18 -12.87
C GLY A 41 17.03 0.02 -13.42
N ILE A 42 16.57 1.27 -13.47
CA ILE A 42 15.28 1.63 -14.06
C ILE A 42 15.41 1.62 -15.59
N SER A 43 14.62 0.77 -16.24
CA SER A 43 14.53 0.70 -17.70
C SER A 43 13.07 0.65 -18.20
N PHE A 44 12.87 1.01 -19.44
CA PHE A 44 11.58 0.96 -20.13
C PHE A 44 11.78 0.88 -21.65
N VAL A 45 10.72 0.67 -22.38
CA VAL A 45 10.78 0.42 -23.84
C VAL A 45 10.13 1.55 -24.61
N ILE A 46 10.73 1.89 -25.76
CA ILE A 46 10.15 2.78 -26.76
C ILE A 46 9.86 1.94 -27.99
N ILE A 47 8.61 2.02 -28.48
CA ILE A 47 8.15 1.33 -29.69
C ILE A 47 7.79 2.39 -30.73
N HIS A 48 8.36 2.31 -31.93
CA HIS A 48 8.02 3.18 -33.04
C HIS A 48 6.93 2.55 -33.90
N SER A 49 5.82 3.25 -34.08
CA SER A 49 4.69 2.80 -34.90
C SER A 49 4.26 3.92 -35.85
N ASN A 50 4.49 3.77 -37.14
CA ASN A 50 4.16 4.74 -38.19
C ASN A 50 4.65 6.16 -37.84
N ASN A 51 3.77 7.02 -37.31
CA ASN A 51 4.09 8.42 -37.03
C ASN A 51 4.19 8.78 -35.57
N TYR A 52 4.10 7.84 -34.64
CA TYR A 52 4.19 8.08 -33.20
C TYR A 52 5.09 7.06 -32.48
N TYR A 53 5.46 7.40 -31.26
CA TYR A 53 6.21 6.56 -30.35
C TYR A 53 5.36 6.18 -29.16
N THR A 54 5.37 4.90 -28.78
CA THR A 54 4.80 4.43 -27.52
C THR A 54 5.93 4.21 -26.54
N ILE A 55 5.88 4.88 -25.37
CA ILE A 55 6.76 4.61 -24.25
C ILE A 55 6.01 3.73 -23.27
N THR A 56 6.61 2.61 -22.82
CA THR A 56 5.95 1.62 -21.98
C THR A 56 6.92 0.91 -21.07
N ASP A 57 6.51 0.59 -19.84
CA ASP A 57 7.23 -0.30 -18.93
C ASP A 57 6.87 -1.79 -19.12
N ARG A 58 5.97 -2.08 -20.05
CA ARG A 58 5.45 -3.44 -20.34
C ARG A 58 4.87 -4.15 -19.11
N GLY A 59 4.35 -3.41 -18.16
CA GLY A 59 3.74 -3.94 -16.94
C GLY A 59 4.73 -4.38 -15.86
N PHE A 60 6.04 -4.22 -16.10
CA PHE A 60 7.08 -4.69 -15.20
C PHE A 60 6.98 -4.03 -13.82
N THR A 61 6.74 -2.71 -13.76
CA THR A 61 6.70 -1.96 -12.51
C THR A 61 5.55 -2.44 -11.60
N ILE A 62 4.36 -2.56 -12.14
CA ILE A 62 3.18 -3.03 -11.38
C ILE A 62 3.35 -4.49 -10.94
N TRP A 63 3.81 -5.35 -11.85
CA TRP A 63 4.11 -6.74 -11.52
C TRP A 63 5.16 -6.86 -10.41
N ASN A 64 6.24 -6.09 -10.50
CA ASN A 64 7.32 -6.09 -9.50
C ASN A 64 6.80 -5.63 -8.13
N LEU A 65 6.11 -4.49 -8.06
CA LEU A 65 5.49 -3.98 -6.83
C LEU A 65 4.54 -4.98 -6.20
N LYS A 66 3.74 -5.69 -7.01
CA LYS A 66 2.81 -6.71 -6.55
C LYS A 66 3.53 -7.91 -5.91
N ASN A 67 4.69 -8.32 -6.45
CA ASN A 67 5.53 -9.37 -5.86
C ASN A 67 6.04 -8.99 -4.46
N TYR A 68 6.16 -7.69 -4.18
CA TYR A 68 6.50 -7.15 -2.86
C TYR A 68 5.27 -6.86 -1.98
N GLY A 69 4.08 -7.34 -2.37
CA GLY A 69 2.84 -7.18 -1.61
C GLY A 69 2.22 -5.77 -1.73
N ILE A 70 2.58 -5.01 -2.76
CA ILE A 70 2.05 -3.67 -3.02
C ILE A 70 1.10 -3.74 -4.22
N ASP A 71 -0.18 -3.96 -3.95
CA ASP A 71 -1.22 -3.87 -4.98
C ASP A 71 -1.63 -2.39 -5.16
N LEU A 72 -1.33 -1.84 -6.35
CA LEU A 72 -1.69 -0.49 -6.75
C LEU A 72 -2.98 -0.43 -7.59
N LEU A 73 -3.54 -1.57 -8.02
CA LEU A 73 -4.65 -1.58 -8.98
C LEU A 73 -6.03 -1.69 -8.35
N ASN A 74 -6.13 -1.86 -7.04
CA ASN A 74 -7.42 -1.82 -6.36
C ASN A 74 -7.98 -0.39 -6.37
N LYS A 75 -8.94 -0.13 -7.27
CA LYS A 75 -9.55 1.19 -7.52
C LYS A 75 -10.19 1.84 -6.29
N LYS A 76 -10.50 1.06 -5.26
CA LYS A 76 -11.08 1.57 -4.01
C LYS A 76 -10.02 1.97 -2.98
N SER A 77 -8.74 1.67 -3.23
CA SER A 77 -7.65 1.94 -2.29
C SER A 77 -7.06 3.35 -2.44
N ASN A 78 -6.50 3.88 -1.36
CA ASN A 78 -5.73 5.12 -1.41
C ASN A 78 -4.47 4.98 -2.26
N ARG A 79 -3.89 3.78 -2.35
CA ARG A 79 -2.75 3.49 -3.22
C ARG A 79 -3.10 3.73 -4.69
N TYR A 80 -4.27 3.26 -5.12
CA TYR A 80 -4.75 3.53 -6.48
C TYR A 80 -4.95 5.02 -6.73
N ARG A 81 -5.49 5.78 -5.77
CA ARG A 81 -5.68 7.23 -5.91
C ARG A 81 -4.34 7.95 -6.13
N ILE A 82 -3.28 7.52 -5.43
CA ILE A 82 -1.93 8.08 -5.60
C ILE A 82 -1.36 7.66 -6.96
N LEU A 83 -1.48 6.39 -7.35
CA LEU A 83 -1.10 5.93 -8.70
C LEU A 83 -1.80 6.77 -9.78
N ASP A 84 -3.13 6.89 -9.70
CA ASP A 84 -3.94 7.66 -10.64
C ASP A 84 -3.51 9.14 -10.72
N SER A 85 -3.16 9.74 -9.58
CA SER A 85 -2.64 11.11 -9.54
C SER A 85 -1.28 11.23 -10.25
N TYR A 86 -0.35 10.30 -10.06
CA TYR A 86 0.92 10.28 -10.77
C TYR A 86 0.74 10.07 -12.27
N LEU A 87 -0.13 9.15 -12.68
CA LEU A 87 -0.43 8.91 -14.09
C LEU A 87 -1.01 10.15 -14.76
N ARG A 88 -2.00 10.81 -14.14
CA ARG A 88 -2.60 12.04 -14.68
C ARG A 88 -1.58 13.17 -14.78
N TYR A 89 -0.76 13.38 -13.75
CA TYR A 89 0.22 14.45 -13.74
C TYR A 89 1.27 14.27 -14.85
N SER A 90 1.74 13.05 -15.07
CA SER A 90 2.75 12.72 -16.08
C SER A 90 2.16 12.46 -17.47
N GLY A 91 0.82 12.37 -17.59
CA GLY A 91 0.11 12.11 -18.84
C GLY A 91 0.26 10.68 -19.35
N PHE A 92 0.55 9.72 -18.46
CA PHE A 92 0.57 8.29 -18.77
C PHE A 92 -0.79 7.64 -18.49
N SER A 93 -1.03 6.52 -19.16
CA SER A 93 -2.19 5.64 -18.94
C SER A 93 -1.73 4.28 -18.47
N ILE A 94 -2.65 3.50 -17.89
CA ILE A 94 -2.40 2.12 -17.49
C ILE A 94 -3.47 1.19 -18.06
N THR A 95 -3.04 0.07 -18.64
CA THR A 95 -3.94 -0.98 -19.14
C THR A 95 -3.27 -2.34 -18.91
N ASN A 96 -3.97 -3.26 -18.24
CA ASN A 96 -3.43 -4.61 -17.95
C ASN A 96 -2.02 -4.59 -17.30
N GLU A 97 -1.85 -3.75 -16.27
CA GLU A 97 -0.58 -3.52 -15.57
C GLU A 97 0.46 -2.70 -16.37
N ASP A 98 0.32 -2.55 -17.68
CA ASP A 98 1.23 -1.80 -18.55
C ASP A 98 0.98 -0.29 -18.44
N ILE A 99 2.03 0.45 -18.07
CA ILE A 99 2.05 1.90 -18.01
C ILE A 99 2.61 2.42 -19.33
N PHE A 100 1.85 3.22 -20.06
CA PHE A 100 2.25 3.68 -21.37
C PHE A 100 1.79 5.09 -21.69
N LYS A 101 2.45 5.69 -22.70
CA LYS A 101 2.09 7.00 -23.30
C LYS A 101 2.45 6.98 -24.77
N ASN A 102 1.54 7.49 -25.61
CA ASN A 102 1.80 7.72 -27.03
C ASN A 102 2.17 9.18 -27.25
N VAL A 103 3.24 9.43 -27.98
CA VAL A 103 3.77 10.78 -28.22
C VAL A 103 4.32 10.91 -29.65
N ASP A 104 4.33 12.14 -30.16
CA ASP A 104 5.03 12.51 -31.37
C ASP A 104 6.55 12.59 -31.12
N GLY A 105 7.35 12.51 -32.20
CA GLY A 105 8.81 12.53 -32.10
C GLY A 105 9.40 13.75 -31.38
N ASN A 106 8.78 14.91 -31.52
CA ASN A 106 9.21 16.15 -30.85
C ASN A 106 8.96 16.14 -29.33
N GLN A 107 8.01 15.32 -28.86
CA GLN A 107 7.66 15.15 -27.44
C GLN A 107 8.44 13.98 -26.78
N LEU A 108 9.12 13.15 -27.59
CA LEU A 108 9.78 11.95 -27.10
C LEU A 108 10.83 12.22 -26.01
N PRO A 109 11.70 13.23 -26.10
CA PRO A 109 12.67 13.49 -25.02
C PRO A 109 12.01 13.82 -23.67
N GLN A 110 10.96 14.64 -23.69
CA GLN A 110 10.20 14.95 -22.48
C GLN A 110 9.50 13.71 -21.91
N ALA A 111 8.93 12.89 -22.77
CA ALA A 111 8.23 11.67 -22.34
C ALA A 111 9.20 10.62 -21.75
N ILE A 112 10.45 10.53 -22.22
CA ILE A 112 11.50 9.71 -21.62
C ILE A 112 11.80 10.21 -20.18
N HIS A 113 11.92 11.52 -20.00
CA HIS A 113 12.11 12.11 -18.68
C HIS A 113 10.93 11.86 -17.76
N ASP A 114 9.71 12.09 -18.24
CA ASP A 114 8.46 11.90 -17.48
C ASP A 114 8.28 10.43 -17.06
N MET A 115 8.59 9.46 -17.94
CA MET A 115 8.55 8.03 -17.62
C MET A 115 9.56 7.69 -16.53
N THR A 116 10.81 8.16 -16.66
CA THR A 116 11.85 7.94 -15.65
C THR A 116 11.39 8.46 -14.28
N GLN A 117 10.88 9.70 -14.21
CA GLN A 117 10.39 10.29 -12.97
C GLN A 117 9.18 9.52 -12.40
N LEU A 118 8.25 9.10 -13.27
CA LEU A 118 7.08 8.31 -12.86
C LEU A 118 7.50 6.98 -12.23
N LEU A 119 8.43 6.25 -12.87
CA LEU A 119 8.90 4.96 -12.35
C LEU A 119 9.64 5.12 -11.01
N ILE A 120 10.49 6.14 -10.85
CA ILE A 120 11.12 6.47 -9.56
C ILE A 120 10.05 6.67 -8.49
N ASN A 121 9.04 7.52 -8.75
CA ASN A 121 7.96 7.80 -7.80
C ASN A 121 7.15 6.55 -7.44
N LEU A 122 6.93 5.63 -8.39
CA LEU A 122 6.22 4.38 -8.13
C LEU A 122 7.05 3.41 -7.30
N TYR A 123 8.35 3.30 -7.56
CA TYR A 123 9.23 2.46 -6.74
C TYR A 123 9.42 3.01 -5.32
N ASP A 124 9.27 4.32 -5.10
CA ASP A 124 9.28 4.91 -3.76
C ASP A 124 8.14 4.39 -2.85
N PHE A 125 7.07 3.79 -3.41
CA PHE A 125 6.09 3.05 -2.60
C PHE A 125 6.71 1.91 -1.78
N ILE A 126 7.80 1.33 -2.22
CA ILE A 126 8.55 0.27 -1.51
C ILE A 126 9.31 0.86 -0.31
N LEU A 127 9.94 2.02 -0.51
CA LEU A 127 10.68 2.74 0.54
C LEU A 127 9.75 3.35 1.60
N VAL A 128 8.49 3.50 1.24
CA VAL A 128 7.45 3.88 2.18
C VAL A 128 7.35 2.78 3.24
N SER A 129 8.03 3.01 4.35
CA SER A 129 8.21 2.12 5.49
C SER A 129 6.96 1.26 5.74
N LYS A 130 7.13 0.04 6.29
CA LYS A 130 6.04 -0.81 6.81
C LYS A 130 4.98 0.00 7.59
N LYS A 131 5.39 1.06 8.26
CA LYS A 131 4.53 2.00 8.98
C LYS A 131 3.61 2.83 8.06
N ARG A 132 4.06 3.28 6.88
CA ARG A 132 3.21 3.99 5.89
C ARG A 132 2.28 3.03 5.14
N VAL A 133 2.76 1.82 4.81
CA VAL A 133 1.90 0.77 4.22
C VAL A 133 0.77 0.41 5.19
N HIS A 134 1.07 0.33 6.50
CA HIS A 134 0.05 0.17 7.54
C HIS A 134 -0.93 1.36 7.56
N ASN A 135 -0.43 2.60 7.49
CA ASN A 135 -1.27 3.78 7.48
C ASN A 135 -2.19 3.82 6.25
N PHE A 136 -1.70 3.49 5.06
CA PHE A 136 -2.55 3.41 3.85
C PHE A 136 -3.63 2.34 3.98
N PHE A 137 -3.29 1.16 4.50
CA PHE A 137 -4.29 0.14 4.74
C PHE A 137 -5.32 0.55 5.79
N LEU A 138 -4.88 1.18 6.88
CA LEU A 138 -5.79 1.73 7.90
C LEU A 138 -6.73 2.79 7.28
N ASP A 139 -6.23 3.64 6.39
CA ASP A 139 -7.04 4.64 5.69
C ASP A 139 -8.07 3.99 4.75
N ASP A 140 -7.70 2.89 4.06
CA ASP A 140 -8.65 2.12 3.25
C ASP A 140 -9.77 1.53 4.10
N VAL A 141 -9.44 1.00 5.28
CA VAL A 141 -10.43 0.49 6.26
C VAL A 141 -11.32 1.62 6.80
N LYS A 142 -10.73 2.78 7.13
CA LYS A 142 -11.47 3.98 7.58
C LYS A 142 -12.48 4.46 6.52
N ASN A 143 -12.05 4.53 5.26
CA ASN A 143 -12.90 4.95 4.15
C ASN A 143 -14.06 3.98 3.94
N TYR A 144 -13.79 2.66 3.96
CA TYR A 144 -14.83 1.66 3.82
C TYR A 144 -15.93 1.82 4.89
N PHE A 145 -15.57 1.97 6.17
CA PHE A 145 -16.56 2.16 7.23
C PHE A 145 -17.25 3.51 7.14
N ALA A 146 -16.56 4.56 6.69
CA ALA A 146 -17.16 5.88 6.50
C ALA A 146 -18.21 5.90 5.36
N GLU A 147 -17.94 5.18 4.27
CA GLU A 147 -18.88 5.02 3.14
C GLU A 147 -20.10 4.14 3.47
N ASN A 148 -20.03 3.32 4.53
CA ASN A 148 -21.08 2.40 4.96
C ASN A 148 -21.61 2.72 6.38
N ARG A 149 -21.65 4.00 6.75
CA ARG A 149 -22.10 4.43 8.09
C ARG A 149 -23.53 4.05 8.44
N ASP A 150 -24.36 3.81 7.46
CA ASP A 150 -25.73 3.32 7.61
C ASP A 150 -25.79 1.90 8.22
N LYS A 151 -24.74 1.10 8.05
CA LYS A 151 -24.62 -0.28 8.53
C LYS A 151 -23.86 -0.40 9.85
N TYR A 152 -22.99 0.58 10.18
CA TYR A 152 -22.05 0.47 11.27
C TYR A 152 -22.13 1.65 12.24
N ARG A 153 -22.28 1.34 13.52
CA ARG A 153 -22.18 2.33 14.61
C ARG A 153 -20.84 2.19 15.30
N TYR A 154 -19.95 3.15 15.09
CA TYR A 154 -18.57 3.05 15.58
C TYR A 154 -17.94 4.38 15.95
N PHE A 155 -16.86 4.29 16.74
CA PHE A 155 -15.92 5.38 17.03
C PHE A 155 -14.53 4.98 16.53
N GLN A 156 -13.71 5.97 16.18
CA GLN A 156 -12.32 5.77 15.73
C GLN A 156 -11.34 6.26 16.80
N ASP A 157 -10.10 5.73 16.72
CA ASP A 157 -8.96 6.21 17.53
C ASP A 157 -9.24 6.21 19.04
N PHE A 158 -9.83 5.12 19.54
CA PHE A 158 -10.18 4.96 20.94
C PHE A 158 -9.01 4.39 21.76
N SER A 159 -8.86 4.82 23.02
CA SER A 159 -7.83 4.30 23.93
C SER A 159 -8.44 3.76 25.21
N VAL A 160 -7.91 2.61 25.66
CA VAL A 160 -8.27 1.99 26.93
C VAL A 160 -7.03 2.00 27.84
N GLU A 161 -7.16 2.59 29.04
CA GLU A 161 -6.10 2.54 30.05
C GLU A 161 -5.96 1.12 30.60
N GLY A 162 -4.76 0.58 30.61
CA GLY A 162 -4.43 -0.71 31.17
C GLY A 162 -4.19 -0.66 32.69
N LYS A 163 -4.09 -1.84 33.32
CA LYS A 163 -3.65 -1.99 34.71
C LYS A 163 -2.24 -1.42 34.93
N SER A 164 -1.39 -1.50 33.90
CA SER A 164 -0.05 -0.91 33.88
C SER A 164 -0.04 0.62 33.83
N LYS A 165 -1.20 1.29 33.73
CA LYS A 165 -1.35 2.72 33.44
C LYS A 165 -0.93 3.15 32.03
N LEU A 166 -0.60 2.23 31.15
CA LEU A 166 -0.36 2.49 29.75
C LEU A 166 -1.69 2.58 28.99
N ASN A 167 -1.76 3.48 28.02
CA ASN A 167 -2.90 3.60 27.13
C ASN A 167 -2.75 2.68 25.91
N HIS A 168 -3.72 1.79 25.72
CA HIS A 168 -3.78 0.87 24.58
C HIS A 168 -4.76 1.36 23.55
N ARG A 169 -4.24 1.77 22.39
CA ARG A 169 -5.05 2.30 21.28
C ARG A 169 -5.76 1.17 20.54
N MET A 170 -7.05 1.40 20.26
CA MET A 170 -7.89 0.63 19.35
C MET A 170 -8.22 1.51 18.14
N ASP A 171 -8.14 0.97 16.94
CA ASP A 171 -8.41 1.76 15.73
C ASP A 171 -9.90 2.03 15.55
N PHE A 172 -10.75 1.07 15.98
CA PHE A 172 -12.20 1.23 16.01
C PHE A 172 -12.82 0.57 17.26
N VAL A 173 -13.96 1.09 17.64
CA VAL A 173 -14.89 0.50 18.59
C VAL A 173 -16.26 0.47 17.95
N PHE A 174 -16.82 -0.71 17.70
CA PHE A 174 -18.16 -0.89 17.17
C PHE A 174 -19.11 -1.22 18.30
N LEU A 175 -20.31 -0.64 18.24
CA LEU A 175 -21.42 -0.91 19.16
C LEU A 175 -22.51 -1.63 18.38
N ASN A 176 -22.82 -2.86 18.77
CA ASN A 176 -23.93 -3.62 18.22
C ASN A 176 -24.70 -4.34 19.33
N ASP A 177 -25.80 -4.99 18.98
CA ASP A 177 -26.68 -5.66 19.95
C ASP A 177 -25.98 -6.84 20.68
N SER A 178 -24.89 -7.36 20.14
CA SER A 178 -24.10 -8.43 20.76
C SER A 178 -22.96 -7.92 21.65
N GLY A 179 -22.86 -6.61 21.89
CA GLY A 179 -21.88 -5.98 22.76
C GLY A 179 -20.88 -5.08 22.03
N THR A 180 -19.80 -4.74 22.71
CA THR A 180 -18.75 -3.86 22.22
C THR A 180 -17.67 -4.64 21.47
N LYS A 181 -17.36 -4.26 20.23
CA LYS A 181 -16.32 -4.89 19.42
C LYS A 181 -15.14 -3.92 19.27
N LEU A 182 -14.03 -4.24 19.95
CA LEU A 182 -12.78 -3.52 19.82
C LEU A 182 -12.02 -4.04 18.60
N VAL A 183 -11.42 -3.16 17.83
CA VAL A 183 -10.76 -3.53 16.56
C VAL A 183 -9.39 -2.87 16.44
N LYS A 184 -8.39 -3.67 16.10
CA LYS A 184 -7.09 -3.21 15.60
C LYS A 184 -6.93 -3.60 14.14
N VAL A 185 -6.28 -2.75 13.38
CA VAL A 185 -6.04 -2.93 11.95
C VAL A 185 -4.55 -3.14 11.71
N HIS A 186 -4.18 -4.18 11.00
CA HIS A 186 -2.80 -4.45 10.62
C HIS A 186 -2.72 -4.87 9.15
N ASN A 187 -1.72 -4.40 8.43
CA ASN A 187 -1.49 -4.87 7.06
C ASN A 187 -1.09 -6.36 7.04
N GLU A 188 -0.23 -6.75 7.96
CA GLU A 188 0.23 -8.13 8.20
C GLU A 188 0.45 -8.33 9.70
N LEU A 189 0.61 -9.58 10.15
CA LEU A 189 0.95 -9.90 11.54
C LEU A 189 2.31 -10.59 11.62
N ASN A 190 3.18 -10.04 12.44
CA ASN A 190 4.41 -10.68 12.90
C ASN A 190 4.32 -11.00 14.40
N THR A 191 5.29 -11.77 14.93
CA THR A 191 5.33 -12.18 16.34
C THR A 191 5.27 -11.00 17.31
N GLN A 192 5.93 -9.88 17.00
CA GLN A 192 5.92 -8.69 17.85
C GLN A 192 4.52 -8.06 17.94
N GLN A 193 3.81 -7.99 16.80
CA GLN A 193 2.43 -7.46 16.76
C GLN A 193 1.44 -8.37 17.48
N VAL A 194 1.58 -9.70 17.33
CA VAL A 194 0.77 -10.67 18.08
C VAL A 194 1.01 -10.50 19.58
N ASN A 195 2.26 -10.50 20.04
CA ASN A 195 2.60 -10.31 21.45
C ASN A 195 2.09 -8.97 22.00
N SER A 196 2.28 -7.88 21.27
CA SER A 196 1.77 -6.56 21.64
C SER A 196 0.24 -6.53 21.74
N THR A 197 -0.46 -7.24 20.86
CA THR A 197 -1.92 -7.36 20.89
C THR A 197 -2.38 -8.15 22.12
N LEU A 198 -1.75 -9.29 22.41
CA LEU A 198 -2.05 -10.11 23.57
C LEU A 198 -1.79 -9.34 24.89
N VAL A 199 -0.63 -8.67 25.00
CA VAL A 199 -0.32 -7.83 26.17
C VAL A 199 -1.37 -6.73 26.33
N SER A 200 -1.70 -6.02 25.29
CA SER A 200 -2.73 -4.97 25.29
C SER A 200 -4.11 -5.49 25.72
N TRP A 201 -4.48 -6.69 25.23
CA TRP A 201 -5.75 -7.34 25.57
C TRP A 201 -5.81 -7.77 27.02
N LEU A 202 -4.74 -8.34 27.57
CA LEU A 202 -4.65 -8.76 28.95
C LEU A 202 -4.53 -7.60 29.94
N ASP A 203 -3.74 -6.58 29.60
CA ASP A 203 -3.52 -5.41 30.48
C ASP A 203 -4.79 -4.57 30.66
N THR A 204 -5.70 -4.61 29.70
CA THR A 204 -6.97 -3.84 29.73
C THR A 204 -8.15 -4.59 30.33
N ILE A 205 -8.00 -5.85 30.76
CA ILE A 205 -9.12 -6.73 31.13
C ILE A 205 -9.99 -6.18 32.28
N ASP A 206 -9.37 -5.64 33.33
CA ASP A 206 -10.10 -5.14 34.52
C ASP A 206 -10.92 -3.89 34.15
N LYS A 207 -10.33 -2.99 33.37
CA LYS A 207 -11.02 -1.77 32.91
C LYS A 207 -12.18 -2.09 31.97
N ARG A 208 -11.96 -3.03 31.03
CA ARG A 208 -13.00 -3.45 30.09
C ARG A 208 -14.19 -4.13 30.76
N LYS A 209 -13.96 -4.94 31.80
CA LYS A 209 -15.04 -5.55 32.59
C LYS A 209 -15.91 -4.50 33.25
N ILE A 210 -15.35 -3.38 33.70
CA ILE A 210 -16.09 -2.27 34.29
C ILE A 210 -16.86 -1.49 33.23
N ASP A 211 -16.18 -1.14 32.13
CA ASP A 211 -16.73 -0.23 31.12
C ASP A 211 -17.74 -0.92 30.16
N TYR A 212 -17.65 -2.25 30.00
CA TYR A 212 -18.45 -2.99 29.00
C TYR A 212 -19.19 -4.22 29.57
N ASP A 213 -19.26 -4.38 30.88
CA ASP A 213 -19.93 -5.48 31.56
C ASP A 213 -19.51 -6.90 31.10
N GLY A 214 -18.27 -7.04 30.59
CA GLY A 214 -17.73 -8.30 30.08
C GLY A 214 -18.31 -8.74 28.72
N ASN A 215 -19.04 -7.86 28.02
CA ASN A 215 -19.64 -8.13 26.70
C ASN A 215 -18.77 -7.56 25.56
N GLU A 216 -17.46 -7.49 25.76
CA GLU A 216 -16.54 -7.01 24.74
C GLU A 216 -15.78 -8.16 24.05
N SER A 217 -15.35 -7.90 22.83
CA SER A 217 -14.44 -8.78 22.09
C SER A 217 -13.43 -7.97 21.30
N LEU A 218 -12.27 -8.58 21.02
CA LEU A 218 -11.25 -7.99 20.16
C LEU A 218 -11.23 -8.72 18.81
N SER A 219 -11.17 -7.95 17.75
CA SER A 219 -10.95 -8.44 16.39
C SER A 219 -9.77 -7.73 15.74
N LEU A 220 -9.03 -8.45 14.93
CA LEU A 220 -7.97 -7.90 14.07
C LEU A 220 -8.46 -7.91 12.62
N ILE A 221 -8.41 -6.78 11.94
CA ILE A 221 -8.65 -6.69 10.51
C ILE A 221 -7.30 -6.68 9.80
N LEU A 222 -7.10 -7.63 8.90
CA LEU A 222 -5.89 -7.74 8.09
C LEU A 222 -6.17 -7.43 6.61
N SER A 223 -5.15 -6.97 5.89
CA SER A 223 -5.19 -7.00 4.43
C SER A 223 -5.33 -8.46 3.96
N SER A 224 -5.88 -8.67 2.76
CA SER A 224 -6.07 -10.03 2.24
C SER A 224 -4.75 -10.80 2.12
N ASP A 225 -3.69 -10.12 1.71
CA ASP A 225 -2.35 -10.72 1.64
C ASP A 225 -1.80 -11.03 3.04
N GLY A 226 -1.97 -10.13 4.00
CA GLY A 226 -1.58 -10.38 5.40
C GLY A 226 -2.36 -11.51 6.01
N PHE A 227 -3.66 -11.61 5.72
CA PHE A 227 -4.52 -12.70 6.18
C PHE A 227 -4.10 -14.07 5.62
N LYS A 228 -3.73 -14.14 4.34
CA LYS A 228 -3.24 -15.38 3.71
C LYS A 228 -1.88 -15.85 4.24
N ARG A 229 -1.06 -14.91 4.71
CA ARG A 229 0.32 -15.18 5.18
C ARG A 229 0.42 -15.42 6.69
N ILE A 230 -0.68 -15.28 7.45
CA ILE A 230 -0.65 -15.50 8.89
C ILE A 230 -0.24 -16.95 9.20
N SER A 231 0.70 -17.14 10.10
CA SER A 231 1.12 -18.48 10.51
C SER A 231 0.05 -19.15 11.40
N SER A 232 -0.03 -20.48 11.33
CA SER A 232 -0.92 -21.25 12.21
C SER A 232 -0.64 -20.98 13.69
N GLN A 233 0.63 -20.82 14.07
CA GLN A 233 1.03 -20.48 15.44
C GLN A 233 0.43 -19.14 15.91
N HIS A 234 0.45 -18.11 15.05
CA HIS A 234 -0.13 -16.80 15.38
C HIS A 234 -1.65 -16.88 15.49
N THR A 235 -2.29 -17.63 14.59
CA THR A 235 -3.75 -17.82 14.61
C THR A 235 -4.17 -18.55 15.90
N THR A 236 -3.51 -19.64 16.26
CA THR A 236 -3.79 -20.39 17.48
C THR A 236 -3.60 -19.49 18.71
N ALA A 237 -2.48 -18.77 18.80
CA ALA A 237 -2.22 -17.88 19.94
C ALA A 237 -3.32 -16.82 20.13
N LEU A 238 -3.84 -16.23 19.04
CA LEU A 238 -4.92 -15.26 19.12
C LEU A 238 -6.26 -15.89 19.50
N GLN A 239 -6.57 -17.07 18.94
CA GLN A 239 -7.80 -17.80 19.22
C GLN A 239 -7.93 -18.26 20.66
N GLU A 240 -6.82 -18.68 21.31
CA GLU A 240 -6.80 -19.06 22.74
C GLU A 240 -7.24 -17.91 23.67
N TYR A 241 -7.08 -16.66 23.22
CA TYR A 241 -7.55 -15.46 23.95
C TYR A 241 -8.87 -14.89 23.38
N GLY A 242 -9.58 -15.65 22.55
CA GLY A 242 -10.85 -15.23 21.96
C GLY A 242 -10.75 -14.09 20.96
N ILE A 243 -9.52 -13.83 20.43
CA ILE A 243 -9.29 -12.75 19.48
C ILE A 243 -9.54 -13.27 18.05
N GLN A 244 -10.48 -12.64 17.37
CA GLN A 244 -10.84 -12.99 16.00
C GLN A 244 -9.95 -12.29 14.98
N VAL A 245 -9.55 -13.01 13.93
CA VAL A 245 -8.81 -12.42 12.80
C VAL A 245 -9.71 -12.44 11.56
N LEU A 246 -9.84 -11.28 10.91
CA LEU A 246 -10.74 -11.05 9.77
C LEU A 246 -9.95 -10.56 8.56
N ASP A 247 -10.28 -11.11 7.39
CA ASP A 247 -9.82 -10.59 6.09
C ASP A 247 -10.68 -9.38 5.71
N PHE A 248 -10.03 -8.25 5.43
CA PHE A 248 -10.71 -7.02 5.02
C PHE A 248 -11.52 -7.18 3.74
N GLU A 249 -11.09 -8.03 2.81
CA GLU A 249 -11.82 -8.27 1.56
C GLU A 249 -13.09 -9.13 1.77
N ASN A 250 -13.20 -9.85 2.88
CA ASN A 250 -14.40 -10.60 3.22
C ASN A 250 -15.45 -9.68 3.87
N LYS A 251 -16.10 -8.84 3.05
CA LYS A 251 -17.07 -7.84 3.50
C LYS A 251 -18.28 -8.45 4.23
N ASP A 252 -18.71 -9.66 3.85
CA ASP A 252 -19.82 -10.37 4.51
C ASP A 252 -19.46 -10.70 5.97
N LYS A 253 -18.23 -11.15 6.23
CA LYS A 253 -17.77 -11.38 7.59
C LYS A 253 -17.67 -10.08 8.39
N LEU A 254 -17.24 -8.97 7.78
CA LEU A 254 -17.19 -7.67 8.45
C LEU A 254 -18.61 -7.21 8.84
N ILE A 255 -19.58 -7.34 7.92
CA ILE A 255 -20.99 -7.02 8.21
C ILE A 255 -21.48 -7.87 9.38
N LYS A 256 -21.32 -9.20 9.30
CA LYS A 256 -21.75 -10.10 10.37
C LYS A 256 -21.12 -9.81 11.73
N SER A 257 -19.86 -9.36 11.74
CA SER A 257 -19.11 -9.09 12.98
C SER A 257 -19.41 -7.72 13.58
N PHE A 258 -19.66 -6.71 12.76
CA PHE A 258 -19.64 -5.31 13.20
C PHE A 258 -20.90 -4.50 12.91
N SER A 259 -21.89 -5.05 12.14
CA SER A 259 -23.10 -4.30 11.87
C SER A 259 -23.90 -4.04 13.15
N SER A 260 -24.61 -2.92 13.14
CA SER A 260 -25.45 -2.47 14.27
C SER A 260 -26.84 -3.07 14.29
N LYS A 261 -27.09 -4.05 13.39
CA LYS A 261 -28.39 -4.79 13.31
C LYS A 261 -28.16 -6.23 13.69
#